data_b4a7dfb85af5fcaec3dd716ea0f900d2
#
_entry.id   b4a7dfb85af5fcaec3dd716ea0f900d2
#
_cell.length_a   1.000
_cell.length_b   1.000
_cell.length_c   1.000
_cell.angle_alpha   90.00
_cell.angle_beta   90.00
_cell.angle_gamma   90.00
#
_symmetry.space_group_name_H-M   'P 1'
#
loop_
_entity.id
_entity.type
_entity.pdbx_description
1 polymer ?
#
loop_
_entity_poly.entity_id
_entity_poly.type
_entity_poly.pdbx_seq_one_letter_code
_entity_poly.pdbx_strand_id
1 'polypeptide(L)'
;MNWGSNSSDYGNELKNLNPDDFETVSVLKGAAATALYGSRGLNGAVVITTKSGKGGSGLGISFSQTFGIDHAYKTPDIQTVYGDGPYVGRYDADGDGNIWQPTQFQVNSAGQHTLIGTWGTGFGPKYDGSQIENYDGTMTTYSPHKNNMLDMYQIGFNTNTNLAIHGGNDKTTFYASMSYKHAESTTPNNTFERYSFLVKATHKLNDWVDVAASVNFSNSTPRNAARNIGENFVNGTWTPNYDPQYFRNKYLGEHGGVASTDYGDIYGNVPGKTYWFEIDKYDYRQKETVVRPTFEVNMKITDWLKFKADANMNYYYNRGDNKELGTGYANDGGYYKIWQNTKEQTTFGGSFTWNKTIKDYYIGGFARFEYYNTSRYEYSVNTDGGMVVPGQ
;
A
#
# COMPACT_ATOMS: atom_id res chain seq x y z
N MET A 1 6.59 8.03 -7.63
CA MET A 1 5.15 8.25 -7.32
C MET A 1 4.50 8.69 -8.62
N ASN A 2 3.67 7.85 -9.20
CA ASN A 2 2.90 8.25 -10.40
C ASN A 2 1.64 8.96 -9.95
N TRP A 3 1.64 10.26 -10.05
CA TRP A 3 0.46 11.09 -9.90
C TRP A 3 -0.31 11.04 -11.23
N GLY A 4 -1.38 10.28 -11.31
CA GLY A 4 -2.30 10.38 -12.44
C GLY A 4 -2.63 9.13 -13.22
N SER A 5 -2.55 7.96 -12.66
CA SER A 5 -3.22 6.77 -13.21
C SER A 5 -3.85 5.96 -12.09
N ASN A 6 -4.95 5.29 -12.36
CA ASN A 6 -5.67 4.38 -11.46
C ASN A 6 -4.81 3.16 -10.99
N SER A 7 -3.51 3.36 -10.78
CA SER A 7 -2.61 2.32 -10.29
C SER A 7 -2.67 2.27 -8.77
N SER A 8 -3.31 1.25 -8.25
CA SER A 8 -3.35 0.95 -6.83
C SER A 8 -1.93 0.78 -6.29
N ASP A 9 -1.56 1.56 -5.26
CA ASP A 9 -0.27 1.41 -4.58
C ASP A 9 -0.39 0.32 -3.51
N TYR A 10 0.24 -0.82 -3.78
CA TYR A 10 0.36 -1.93 -2.84
C TYR A 10 1.65 -1.90 -2.01
N GLY A 11 2.35 -0.76 -1.99
CA GLY A 11 3.61 -0.57 -1.29
C GLY A 11 4.83 -1.10 -2.07
N ASN A 12 5.99 -1.02 -1.44
CA ASN A 12 7.27 -1.41 -2.03
C ASN A 12 7.70 -2.83 -1.61
N GLU A 13 8.82 -3.32 -2.15
CA GLU A 13 9.35 -4.66 -1.88
C GLU A 13 9.74 -4.92 -0.41
N LEU A 14 9.93 -3.87 0.41
CA LEU A 14 10.25 -4.02 1.84
C LEU A 14 9.10 -4.65 2.63
N LYS A 15 7.85 -4.55 2.15
CA LYS A 15 6.69 -5.22 2.77
C LYS A 15 6.86 -6.76 2.84
N ASN A 16 7.67 -7.34 1.95
CA ASN A 16 7.94 -8.76 1.86
C ASN A 16 9.06 -9.25 2.78
N LEU A 17 9.67 -8.34 3.54
CA LEU A 17 10.72 -8.67 4.49
C LEU A 17 10.15 -8.68 5.91
N ASN A 18 10.62 -9.62 6.72
CA ASN A 18 10.29 -9.67 8.14
C ASN A 18 11.35 -8.90 8.93
N PRO A 19 11.01 -7.75 9.58
CA PRO A 19 11.98 -6.99 10.36
C PRO A 19 12.55 -7.76 11.56
N ASP A 20 11.82 -8.75 12.11
CA ASP A 20 12.30 -9.59 13.21
C ASP A 20 13.52 -10.45 12.82
N ASP A 21 13.76 -10.64 11.53
CA ASP A 21 14.93 -11.36 11.01
C ASP A 21 16.16 -10.46 10.79
N PHE A 22 16.04 -9.15 11.00
CA PHE A 22 17.14 -8.21 10.77
C PHE A 22 18.07 -8.17 11.98
N GLU A 23 19.37 -8.29 11.72
CA GLU A 23 20.42 -8.01 12.70
C GLU A 23 20.87 -6.55 12.59
N THR A 24 21.09 -6.08 11.35
CA THR A 24 21.43 -4.67 11.08
C THR A 24 20.76 -4.17 9.82
N VAL A 25 20.46 -2.87 9.82
CA VAL A 25 19.99 -2.13 8.65
C VAL A 25 20.88 -0.90 8.50
N SER A 26 21.56 -0.78 7.35
CA SER A 26 22.42 0.34 7.03
C SER A 26 21.93 1.05 5.77
N VAL A 27 21.79 2.36 5.83
CA VAL A 27 21.41 3.19 4.68
C VAL A 27 22.66 3.86 4.12
N LEU A 28 23.06 3.46 2.93
CA LEU A 28 24.18 4.06 2.20
C LEU A 28 23.66 5.16 1.28
N LYS A 29 24.26 6.33 1.36
CA LYS A 29 23.89 7.50 0.55
C LYS A 29 25.02 7.90 -0.40
N GLY A 30 24.66 8.41 -1.58
CA GLY A 30 25.61 9.01 -2.53
C GLY A 30 26.76 8.09 -2.91
N ALA A 31 27.98 8.60 -2.84
CA ALA A 31 29.20 7.94 -3.32
C ALA A 31 29.50 6.59 -2.65
N ALA A 32 29.14 6.41 -1.38
CA ALA A 32 29.34 5.13 -0.68
C ALA A 32 28.49 4.00 -1.29
N ALA A 33 27.25 4.30 -1.69
CA ALA A 33 26.40 3.31 -2.35
C ALA A 33 26.87 3.01 -3.79
N THR A 34 27.28 4.03 -4.55
CA THR A 34 27.78 3.84 -5.91
C THR A 34 29.12 3.12 -5.96
N ALA A 35 29.99 3.32 -4.98
CA ALA A 35 31.26 2.61 -4.87
C ALA A 35 31.08 1.09 -4.68
N LEU A 36 30.03 0.67 -3.96
CA LEU A 36 29.76 -0.72 -3.67
C LEU A 36 28.85 -1.39 -4.71
N TYR A 37 27.87 -0.66 -5.26
CA TYR A 37 26.80 -1.21 -6.11
C TYR A 37 26.75 -0.63 -7.52
N GLY A 38 27.77 0.19 -7.89
CA GLY A 38 27.84 0.82 -9.22
C GLY A 38 26.64 1.72 -9.51
N SER A 39 26.19 1.74 -10.76
CA SER A 39 25.03 2.55 -11.20
C SER A 39 23.73 2.23 -10.47
N ARG A 40 23.56 1.03 -9.93
CA ARG A 40 22.38 0.67 -9.13
C ARG A 40 22.31 1.42 -7.80
N GLY A 41 23.46 1.89 -7.28
CA GLY A 41 23.56 2.67 -6.04
C GLY A 41 23.37 4.18 -6.20
N LEU A 42 23.03 4.70 -7.40
CA LEU A 42 22.90 6.16 -7.63
C LEU A 42 21.91 6.85 -6.69
N ASN A 43 20.81 6.21 -6.36
CA ASN A 43 19.80 6.72 -5.44
C ASN A 43 19.99 6.26 -3.99
N GLY A 44 21.18 5.71 -3.67
CA GLY A 44 21.46 5.10 -2.37
C GLY A 44 21.18 3.59 -2.36
N ALA A 45 21.52 2.96 -1.23
CA ALA A 45 21.25 1.53 -1.01
C ALA A 45 20.86 1.28 0.44
N VAL A 46 19.92 0.39 0.66
CA VAL A 46 19.61 -0.15 1.98
C VAL A 46 20.22 -1.54 2.09
N VAL A 47 21.18 -1.69 2.98
CA VAL A 47 21.88 -2.94 3.23
C VAL A 47 21.31 -3.59 4.49
N ILE A 48 20.73 -4.78 4.34
CA ILE A 48 20.11 -5.52 5.43
C ILE A 48 20.94 -6.78 5.69
N THR A 49 21.43 -6.91 6.92
CA THR A 49 22.05 -8.16 7.39
C THR A 49 21.03 -8.93 8.21
N THR A 50 20.77 -10.16 7.82
CA THR A 50 19.86 -11.05 8.56
C THR A 50 20.56 -11.71 9.74
N LYS A 51 19.80 -11.97 10.79
CA LYS A 51 20.25 -12.75 11.95
C LYS A 51 20.88 -14.08 11.53
N SER A 52 21.81 -14.54 12.32
CA SER A 52 22.50 -15.83 12.16
C SER A 52 22.52 -16.57 13.48
N GLY A 53 22.78 -17.87 13.41
CA GLY A 53 23.06 -18.66 14.60
C GLY A 53 24.33 -18.16 15.28
N LYS A 54 24.36 -18.23 16.63
CA LYS A 54 25.58 -17.95 17.38
C LYS A 54 26.21 -19.28 17.81
N GLY A 55 27.54 -19.38 17.69
CA GLY A 55 28.29 -20.47 18.27
C GLY A 55 28.12 -20.50 19.78
N GLY A 56 27.87 -21.70 20.32
CA GLY A 56 27.64 -21.93 21.73
C GLY A 56 26.91 -23.26 21.95
N SER A 57 26.97 -23.79 23.14
CA SER A 57 26.24 -25.02 23.47
C SER A 57 24.78 -24.70 23.75
N GLY A 58 23.87 -25.13 22.87
CA GLY A 58 22.43 -25.06 23.13
C GLY A 58 21.60 -24.57 21.97
N LEU A 59 20.30 -24.75 22.12
CA LEU A 59 19.25 -24.27 21.22
C LEU A 59 18.64 -23.01 21.82
N GLY A 60 18.73 -21.89 21.08
CA GLY A 60 18.01 -20.65 21.41
C GLY A 60 16.66 -20.63 20.72
N ILE A 61 15.62 -20.27 21.45
CA ILE A 61 14.27 -20.07 20.91
C ILE A 61 13.86 -18.64 21.25
N SER A 62 13.36 -17.90 20.27
CA SER A 62 12.78 -16.59 20.48
C SER A 62 11.37 -16.55 19.90
N PHE A 63 10.45 -15.98 20.67
CA PHE A 63 9.09 -15.73 20.27
C PHE A 63 8.80 -14.25 20.46
N SER A 64 8.21 -13.60 19.48
CA SER A 64 7.71 -12.23 19.60
C SER A 64 6.29 -12.15 19.06
N GLN A 65 5.47 -11.35 19.73
CA GLN A 65 4.12 -11.02 19.32
C GLN A 65 3.92 -9.53 19.48
N THR A 66 3.56 -8.88 18.36
CA THR A 66 3.27 -7.44 18.34
C THR A 66 1.81 -7.23 17.98
N PHE A 67 1.15 -6.32 18.69
CA PHE A 67 -0.19 -5.83 18.39
C PHE A 67 -0.10 -4.32 18.19
N GLY A 68 -0.80 -3.82 17.20
CA GLY A 68 -0.92 -2.40 16.91
C GLY A 68 -2.36 -2.03 16.64
N ILE A 69 -2.73 -0.82 17.07
CA ILE A 69 -4.03 -0.20 16.78
C ILE A 69 -3.72 1.14 16.12
N ASP A 70 -4.29 1.34 14.94
CA ASP A 70 -4.13 2.55 14.16
C ASP A 70 -5.44 3.34 14.17
N HIS A 71 -5.37 4.63 14.46
CA HIS A 71 -6.52 5.52 14.52
C HIS A 71 -6.20 6.85 13.85
N ALA A 72 -7.05 7.27 12.91
CA ALA A 72 -6.98 8.60 12.33
C ALA A 72 -7.46 9.62 13.37
N TYR A 73 -6.59 10.53 13.81
CA TYR A 73 -6.92 11.50 14.89
C TYR A 73 -6.90 12.94 14.42
N LYS A 74 -6.38 13.22 13.23
CA LYS A 74 -6.26 14.56 12.69
C LYS A 74 -6.43 14.56 11.19
N THR A 75 -7.18 15.53 10.70
CA THR A 75 -7.37 15.85 9.29
C THR A 75 -6.91 17.27 8.99
N PRO A 76 -6.71 17.64 7.73
CA PRO A 76 -6.57 19.04 7.35
C PRO A 76 -7.78 19.85 7.81
N ASP A 77 -7.56 21.10 8.17
CA ASP A 77 -8.64 22.03 8.46
C ASP A 77 -9.35 22.41 7.16
N ILE A 78 -10.64 22.11 7.09
CA ILE A 78 -11.51 22.53 6.00
C ILE A 78 -12.42 23.65 6.46
N GLN A 79 -12.93 24.45 5.53
CA GLN A 79 -13.90 25.49 5.86
C GLN A 79 -15.19 24.86 6.41
N THR A 80 -15.81 25.48 7.42
CA THR A 80 -17.05 25.02 8.07
C THR A 80 -18.12 26.11 8.17
N VAL A 81 -18.01 27.14 7.34
CA VAL A 81 -18.91 28.29 7.33
C VAL A 81 -19.99 28.15 6.28
N TYR A 82 -19.65 27.60 5.12
CA TYR A 82 -20.53 27.45 3.97
C TYR A 82 -20.75 25.96 3.67
N GLY A 83 -21.98 25.63 3.32
CA GLY A 83 -22.33 24.24 2.99
C GLY A 83 -22.37 23.99 1.51
N ASP A 84 -23.15 22.97 1.12
CA ASP A 84 -23.39 22.65 -0.27
C ASP A 84 -24.29 23.68 -0.94
N GLY A 85 -24.04 23.93 -2.21
CA GLY A 85 -24.83 24.88 -2.98
C GLY A 85 -24.46 24.87 -4.46
N PRO A 86 -25.20 25.59 -5.28
CA PRO A 86 -24.94 25.66 -6.71
C PRO A 86 -23.53 26.20 -6.99
N TYR A 87 -22.92 25.66 -8.06
CA TYR A 87 -21.62 26.11 -8.56
C TYR A 87 -21.65 27.60 -8.89
N VAL A 88 -20.80 28.39 -8.23
CA VAL A 88 -20.62 29.78 -8.52
C VAL A 88 -19.51 29.98 -9.55
N GLY A 89 -19.76 29.57 -10.75
CA GLY A 89 -19.11 30.18 -11.88
C GLY A 89 -19.93 31.43 -12.26
N ARG A 90 -19.27 32.52 -12.62
CA ARG A 90 -19.93 33.58 -13.37
C ARG A 90 -20.44 33.01 -14.69
N TYR A 91 -21.58 32.40 -14.65
CA TYR A 91 -22.22 31.88 -15.83
C TYR A 91 -23.46 32.68 -16.06
N ASP A 92 -23.36 33.59 -16.98
CA ASP A 92 -24.49 34.25 -17.63
C ASP A 92 -24.98 33.26 -18.67
N ALA A 93 -25.76 32.25 -18.25
CA ALA A 93 -26.18 31.14 -19.11
C ALA A 93 -27.20 31.57 -20.18
N ASP A 94 -27.86 32.65 -19.98
CA ASP A 94 -28.99 33.13 -20.79
C ASP A 94 -28.76 34.52 -21.39
N GLY A 95 -27.61 35.18 -21.06
CA GLY A 95 -27.29 36.51 -21.62
C GLY A 95 -28.16 37.63 -21.12
N ASP A 96 -28.91 37.41 -20.03
CA ASP A 96 -29.80 38.38 -19.39
C ASP A 96 -29.16 39.21 -18.27
N GLY A 97 -27.87 38.97 -18.00
CA GLY A 97 -27.10 39.64 -16.95
C GLY A 97 -27.42 39.20 -15.53
N ASN A 98 -28.22 38.15 -15.33
CA ASN A 98 -28.51 37.61 -14.01
C ASN A 98 -27.34 36.73 -13.53
N ILE A 99 -26.59 37.26 -12.57
CA ILE A 99 -25.53 36.51 -11.88
C ILE A 99 -26.20 35.62 -10.84
N TRP A 100 -26.17 34.32 -11.01
CA TRP A 100 -26.57 33.38 -9.98
C TRP A 100 -25.82 33.66 -8.69
N GLN A 101 -26.59 34.01 -7.62
CA GLN A 101 -26.01 34.29 -6.32
C GLN A 101 -25.80 32.96 -5.57
N PRO A 102 -24.56 32.63 -5.16
CA PRO A 102 -24.24 31.37 -4.47
C PRO A 102 -24.86 31.22 -3.09
N THR A 103 -25.57 32.20 -2.66
CA THR A 103 -26.15 32.32 -1.31
C THR A 103 -27.60 31.82 -1.21
N GLN A 104 -28.18 31.32 -2.29
CA GLN A 104 -29.56 30.87 -2.30
C GLN A 104 -29.65 29.34 -2.22
N PHE A 105 -30.57 28.89 -1.36
CA PHE A 105 -30.94 27.47 -1.34
C PHE A 105 -31.75 27.13 -2.59
N GLN A 106 -31.59 25.92 -3.08
CA GLN A 106 -32.59 25.33 -3.96
C GLN A 106 -33.88 25.07 -3.15
N VAL A 107 -35.01 25.09 -3.84
CA VAL A 107 -36.32 24.89 -3.23
C VAL A 107 -37.00 23.71 -3.95
N ASN A 108 -37.50 22.75 -3.18
CA ASN A 108 -38.29 21.65 -3.71
C ASN A 108 -39.71 22.08 -4.10
N SER A 109 -40.46 21.17 -4.69
CA SER A 109 -41.88 21.43 -5.11
C SER A 109 -42.80 21.80 -3.96
N ALA A 110 -42.47 21.53 -2.72
CA ALA A 110 -43.21 21.93 -1.53
C ALA A 110 -42.76 23.31 -0.96
N GLY A 111 -41.84 24.01 -1.61
CA GLY A 111 -41.30 25.27 -1.15
C GLY A 111 -40.27 25.17 -0.01
N GLN A 112 -39.74 23.98 0.25
CA GLN A 112 -38.74 23.77 1.29
C GLN A 112 -37.34 23.84 0.70
N HIS A 113 -36.37 24.34 1.47
CA HIS A 113 -34.97 24.27 1.09
C HIS A 113 -34.51 22.83 0.92
N THR A 114 -33.71 22.57 -0.09
CA THR A 114 -33.25 21.20 -0.42
C THR A 114 -31.78 21.14 -0.82
N LEU A 115 -31.12 20.01 -0.46
CA LEU A 115 -29.79 19.64 -0.94
C LEU A 115 -29.85 18.76 -2.20
N ILE A 116 -31.04 18.32 -2.59
CA ILE A 116 -31.24 17.52 -3.81
C ILE A 116 -30.92 18.37 -5.03
N GLY A 117 -30.05 17.84 -5.92
CA GLY A 117 -29.62 18.53 -7.13
C GLY A 117 -28.54 19.63 -6.91
N THR A 118 -28.01 19.78 -5.71
CA THR A 118 -26.83 20.62 -5.48
C THR A 118 -25.55 19.94 -6.01
N TRP A 119 -24.60 20.76 -6.45
CA TRP A 119 -23.40 20.28 -7.15
C TRP A 119 -22.16 20.43 -6.27
N GLY A 120 -22.15 19.91 -5.05
CA GLY A 120 -20.99 19.65 -4.22
C GLY A 120 -19.80 20.63 -4.31
N THR A 121 -20.02 21.94 -4.21
CA THR A 121 -18.91 22.91 -4.36
C THR A 121 -18.36 23.40 -3.03
N GLY A 122 -19.06 23.14 -1.93
CA GLY A 122 -18.67 23.66 -0.59
C GLY A 122 -18.70 25.16 -0.42
N PHE A 123 -19.36 25.90 -1.34
CA PHE A 123 -19.52 27.37 -1.34
C PHE A 123 -20.98 27.80 -1.52
N GLY A 124 -21.90 27.01 -1.06
CA GLY A 124 -23.32 27.31 -1.01
C GLY A 124 -23.69 28.28 0.09
N PRO A 125 -24.95 28.30 0.54
CA PRO A 125 -25.40 29.15 1.61
C PRO A 125 -24.60 28.92 2.91
N LYS A 126 -24.52 30.01 3.70
CA LYS A 126 -23.94 29.93 5.04
C LYS A 126 -24.80 29.05 5.93
N TYR A 127 -24.16 28.23 6.76
CA TYR A 127 -24.88 27.44 7.75
C TYR A 127 -25.64 28.34 8.74
N ASP A 128 -26.91 28.07 8.88
CA ASP A 128 -27.84 28.84 9.72
C ASP A 128 -28.62 28.00 10.73
N GLY A 129 -28.42 26.66 10.67
CA GLY A 129 -29.12 25.71 11.53
C GLY A 129 -30.59 25.46 11.15
N SER A 130 -31.06 25.96 9.99
CA SER A 130 -32.40 25.70 9.50
C SER A 130 -32.64 24.25 9.15
N GLN A 131 -33.92 23.88 9.07
CA GLN A 131 -34.30 22.58 8.55
C GLN A 131 -34.25 22.57 7.03
N ILE A 132 -33.61 21.56 6.47
CA ILE A 132 -33.45 21.41 5.02
C ILE A 132 -33.71 19.96 4.62
N GLU A 133 -34.22 19.76 3.43
CA GLU A 133 -34.32 18.42 2.83
C GLU A 133 -32.93 17.91 2.44
N ASN A 134 -32.57 16.76 2.98
CA ASN A 134 -31.29 16.09 2.75
C ASN A 134 -31.23 15.43 1.36
N TYR A 135 -30.09 14.97 0.94
CA TYR A 135 -29.85 14.30 -0.35
C TYR A 135 -30.72 13.07 -0.59
N ASP A 136 -31.28 12.45 0.44
CA ASP A 136 -32.14 11.28 0.38
C ASP A 136 -33.63 11.61 0.66
N GLY A 137 -34.02 12.88 0.63
CA GLY A 137 -35.38 13.34 0.87
C GLY A 137 -35.77 13.41 2.35
N THR A 138 -34.91 13.03 3.28
CA THR A 138 -35.20 13.19 4.72
C THR A 138 -34.93 14.62 5.18
N MET A 139 -35.55 15.05 6.26
CA MET A 139 -35.26 16.37 6.85
C MET A 139 -34.05 16.29 7.78
N THR A 140 -33.16 17.28 7.66
CA THR A 140 -31.95 17.41 8.49
C THR A 140 -31.69 18.88 8.86
N THR A 141 -30.79 19.10 9.80
CA THR A 141 -30.34 20.46 10.17
C THR A 141 -29.20 20.89 9.23
N TYR A 142 -29.33 22.07 8.65
CA TYR A 142 -28.28 22.64 7.80
C TYR A 142 -27.12 23.16 8.66
N SER A 143 -26.17 22.32 8.90
CA SER A 143 -25.01 22.58 9.75
C SER A 143 -23.80 21.75 9.29
N PRO A 144 -22.56 22.18 9.58
CA PRO A 144 -21.40 21.36 9.29
C PRO A 144 -21.36 20.11 10.18
N HIS A 145 -21.00 18.97 9.59
CA HIS A 145 -20.69 17.74 10.34
C HIS A 145 -19.23 17.82 10.81
N LYS A 146 -19.04 17.93 12.12
CA LYS A 146 -17.75 18.31 12.72
C LYS A 146 -16.56 17.41 12.38
N ASN A 147 -16.79 16.10 12.24
CA ASN A 147 -15.76 15.10 12.06
C ASN A 147 -15.89 14.37 10.72
N ASN A 148 -16.56 14.95 9.74
CA ASN A 148 -16.92 14.24 8.50
C ASN A 148 -15.78 13.50 7.82
N MET A 149 -14.59 14.10 7.74
CA MET A 149 -13.43 13.42 7.17
C MET A 149 -12.89 12.31 8.08
N LEU A 150 -12.88 12.48 9.39
CA LEU A 150 -12.46 11.44 10.34
C LEU A 150 -13.41 10.25 10.34
N ASP A 151 -14.71 10.51 10.17
CA ASP A 151 -15.75 9.49 10.16
C ASP A 151 -15.74 8.59 8.91
N MET A 152 -14.92 8.94 7.91
CA MET A 152 -14.63 8.07 6.77
C MET A 152 -13.66 6.93 7.10
N TYR A 153 -12.91 7.06 8.19
CA TYR A 153 -11.92 6.06 8.61
C TYR A 153 -12.48 5.11 9.66
N GLN A 154 -11.92 3.93 9.70
CA GLN A 154 -12.14 2.94 10.77
C GLN A 154 -10.92 2.83 11.68
N ILE A 155 -11.06 2.11 12.77
CA ILE A 155 -9.93 1.70 13.59
C ILE A 155 -9.21 0.57 12.85
N GLY A 156 -7.92 0.78 12.57
CA GLY A 156 -7.06 -0.24 12.00
C GLY A 156 -6.48 -1.13 13.09
N PHE A 157 -6.20 -2.36 12.74
CA PHE A 157 -5.59 -3.34 13.63
C PHE A 157 -4.45 -4.05 12.92
N ASN A 158 -3.34 -4.26 13.59
CA ASN A 158 -2.26 -5.06 13.04
C ASN A 158 -1.67 -6.01 14.10
N THR A 159 -1.21 -7.16 13.63
CA THR A 159 -0.52 -8.15 14.44
C THR A 159 0.65 -8.75 13.67
N ASN A 160 1.74 -9.02 14.38
CA ASN A 160 2.88 -9.75 13.84
C ASN A 160 3.35 -10.78 14.86
N THR A 161 3.31 -12.04 14.47
CA THR A 161 3.79 -13.17 15.27
C THR A 161 5.07 -13.67 14.65
N ASN A 162 6.12 -13.84 15.43
CA ASN A 162 7.39 -14.38 14.97
C ASN A 162 7.91 -15.44 15.94
N LEU A 163 8.36 -16.55 15.38
CA LEU A 163 9.04 -17.62 16.09
C LEU A 163 10.38 -17.88 15.41
N ALA A 164 11.47 -17.87 16.15
CA ALA A 164 12.77 -18.20 15.61
C ALA A 164 13.51 -19.18 16.52
N ILE A 165 14.26 -20.06 15.88
CA ILE A 165 15.18 -21.00 16.53
C ILE A 165 16.59 -20.78 15.96
N HIS A 166 17.57 -20.81 16.81
CA HIS A 166 18.97 -20.66 16.42
C HIS A 166 19.89 -21.47 17.33
N GLY A 167 21.02 -21.83 16.80
CA GLY A 167 21.99 -22.60 17.55
C GLY A 167 23.20 -22.92 16.73
N GLY A 168 24.04 -23.78 17.29
CA GLY A 168 25.23 -24.24 16.61
C GLY A 168 26.39 -24.51 17.56
N ASN A 169 27.52 -24.74 16.97
CA ASN A 169 28.81 -24.92 17.63
C ASN A 169 29.87 -24.05 16.94
N ASP A 170 31.14 -24.19 17.29
CA ASP A 170 32.25 -23.40 16.75
C ASP A 170 32.45 -23.58 15.22
N LYS A 171 31.92 -24.66 14.64
CA LYS A 171 32.02 -24.94 13.21
C LYS A 171 30.76 -24.67 12.44
N THR A 172 29.58 -24.94 13.02
CA THR A 172 28.33 -24.88 12.30
C THR A 172 27.33 -24.06 13.13
N THR A 173 26.68 -23.07 12.48
CA THR A 173 25.58 -22.32 13.10
C THR A 173 24.38 -22.37 12.18
N PHE A 174 23.20 -22.28 12.78
CA PHE A 174 21.94 -22.17 12.05
C PHE A 174 20.98 -21.17 12.68
N TYR A 175 20.14 -20.61 11.86
CA TYR A 175 19.00 -19.76 12.23
C TYR A 175 17.81 -20.15 11.35
N ALA A 176 16.65 -20.32 11.95
CA ALA A 176 15.42 -20.53 11.22
C ALA A 176 14.30 -19.74 11.88
N SER A 177 13.49 -19.04 11.09
CA SER A 177 12.35 -18.28 11.58
C SER A 177 11.13 -18.49 10.73
N MET A 178 9.95 -18.31 11.34
CA MET A 178 8.69 -18.14 10.64
C MET A 178 7.93 -16.97 11.24
N SER A 179 7.24 -16.21 10.39
CA SER A 179 6.38 -15.13 10.85
C SER A 179 5.06 -15.08 10.10
N TYR A 180 4.04 -14.60 10.80
CA TYR A 180 2.74 -14.25 10.24
C TYR A 180 2.40 -12.83 10.64
N LYS A 181 2.07 -12.01 9.64
CA LYS A 181 1.57 -10.65 9.82
C LYS A 181 0.19 -10.53 9.23
N HIS A 182 -0.73 -9.93 9.99
CA HIS A 182 -2.03 -9.50 9.52
C HIS A 182 -2.21 -8.02 9.86
N ALA A 183 -2.79 -7.26 8.94
CA ALA A 183 -3.12 -5.86 9.16
C ALA A 183 -4.41 -5.49 8.46
N GLU A 184 -5.26 -4.76 9.16
CA GLU A 184 -6.42 -4.05 8.66
C GLU A 184 -6.14 -2.55 8.74
N SER A 185 -6.29 -1.85 7.63
CA SER A 185 -6.00 -0.42 7.55
C SER A 185 -7.11 0.42 8.19
N THR A 186 -6.80 1.69 8.45
CA THR A 186 -7.82 2.69 8.76
C THR A 186 -8.78 2.98 7.59
N THR A 187 -8.40 2.66 6.36
CA THR A 187 -9.31 2.66 5.21
C THR A 187 -10.11 1.36 5.18
N PRO A 188 -11.45 1.40 5.12
CA PRO A 188 -12.26 0.18 5.06
C PRO A 188 -11.88 -0.75 3.90
N ASN A 189 -12.01 -2.06 4.12
CA ASN A 189 -11.69 -3.13 3.16
C ASN A 189 -10.25 -3.18 2.62
N ASN A 190 -9.34 -2.43 3.22
CA ASN A 190 -7.91 -2.52 2.92
C ASN A 190 -7.25 -3.45 3.94
N THR A 191 -6.73 -4.58 3.48
CA THR A 191 -6.09 -5.60 4.33
C THR A 191 -4.76 -6.05 3.76
N PHE A 192 -3.91 -6.55 4.63
CA PHE A 192 -2.62 -7.12 4.29
C PHE A 192 -2.33 -8.35 5.13
N GLU A 193 -1.92 -9.44 4.48
CA GLU A 193 -1.40 -10.64 5.14
C GLU A 193 -0.03 -10.99 4.58
N ARG A 194 0.83 -11.54 5.43
CA ARG A 194 2.14 -12.06 5.01
C ARG A 194 2.56 -13.25 5.86
N TYR A 195 2.98 -14.30 5.19
CA TYR A 195 3.74 -15.40 5.76
C TYR A 195 5.19 -15.28 5.29
N SER A 196 6.15 -15.45 6.19
CA SER A 196 7.56 -15.48 5.82
C SER A 196 8.33 -16.56 6.56
N PHE A 197 9.36 -17.08 5.90
CA PHE A 197 10.27 -18.08 6.42
C PHE A 197 11.69 -17.68 6.04
N LEU A 198 12.61 -17.76 7.00
CA LEU A 198 14.04 -17.63 6.76
C LEU A 198 14.74 -18.84 7.35
N VAL A 199 15.60 -19.48 6.55
CA VAL A 199 16.55 -20.48 7.01
C VAL A 199 17.93 -20.04 6.56
N LYS A 200 18.89 -20.06 7.50
CA LYS A 200 20.29 -19.71 7.24
C LYS A 200 21.19 -20.65 8.01
N ALA A 201 22.20 -21.17 7.34
CA ALA A 201 23.24 -21.98 7.95
C ALA A 201 24.62 -21.45 7.53
N THR A 202 25.58 -21.56 8.44
CA THR A 202 26.99 -21.30 8.18
C THR A 202 27.83 -22.51 8.62
N HIS A 203 28.89 -22.80 7.90
CA HIS A 203 29.79 -23.88 8.22
C HIS A 203 31.23 -23.54 7.91
N LYS A 204 32.12 -23.68 8.90
CA LYS A 204 33.57 -23.59 8.72
C LYS A 204 34.10 -24.93 8.22
N LEU A 205 34.46 -24.98 6.95
CA LEU A 205 35.08 -26.17 6.36
C LEU A 205 36.46 -26.43 6.96
N ASN A 206 37.23 -25.36 7.20
CA ASN A 206 38.54 -25.37 7.83
C ASN A 206 38.86 -23.93 8.32
N ASP A 207 40.08 -23.68 8.78
CA ASP A 207 40.52 -22.39 9.34
C ASP A 207 40.60 -21.26 8.31
N TRP A 208 40.51 -21.55 7.03
CA TRP A 208 40.66 -20.57 5.96
C TRP A 208 39.44 -20.49 5.01
N VAL A 209 38.47 -21.45 5.11
CA VAL A 209 37.22 -21.43 4.30
C VAL A 209 36.00 -21.62 5.17
N ASP A 210 35.05 -20.69 5.05
CA ASP A 210 33.69 -20.85 5.53
C ASP A 210 32.66 -20.65 4.42
N VAL A 211 31.54 -21.32 4.56
CA VAL A 211 30.42 -21.27 3.64
C VAL A 211 29.15 -20.85 4.38
N ALA A 212 28.30 -20.10 3.72
CA ALA A 212 26.98 -19.74 4.23
C ALA A 212 25.93 -19.95 3.13
N ALA A 213 24.78 -20.48 3.51
CA ALA A 213 23.62 -20.58 2.65
C ALA A 213 22.38 -20.08 3.37
N SER A 214 21.50 -19.40 2.66
CA SER A 214 20.20 -19.03 3.19
C SER A 214 19.10 -19.07 2.15
N VAL A 215 17.88 -19.25 2.60
CA VAL A 215 16.66 -19.07 1.79
C VAL A 215 15.69 -18.22 2.59
N ASN A 216 15.29 -17.10 2.02
CA ASN A 216 14.19 -16.28 2.51
C ASN A 216 12.99 -16.48 1.57
N PHE A 217 11.87 -16.86 2.14
CA PHE A 217 10.59 -17.01 1.45
C PHE A 217 9.58 -16.05 2.06
N SER A 218 8.80 -15.39 1.24
CA SER A 218 7.62 -14.67 1.69
C SER A 218 6.46 -14.84 0.72
N ASN A 219 5.26 -14.90 1.28
CA ASN A 219 4.01 -14.84 0.54
C ASN A 219 3.15 -13.77 1.19
N SER A 220 2.78 -12.74 0.43
CA SER A 220 1.93 -11.65 0.91
C SER A 220 0.70 -11.48 0.04
N THR A 221 -0.40 -11.07 0.68
CA THR A 221 -1.70 -10.88 0.04
C THR A 221 -2.27 -9.52 0.42
N PRO A 222 -1.80 -8.42 -0.20
CA PRO A 222 -2.49 -7.13 -0.08
C PRO A 222 -3.82 -7.17 -0.82
N ARG A 223 -4.84 -6.58 -0.21
CA ARG A 223 -6.17 -6.44 -0.78
C ARG A 223 -6.62 -5.00 -0.69
N ASN A 224 -7.20 -4.47 -1.77
CA ASN A 224 -7.73 -3.12 -1.90
C ASN A 224 -6.74 -2.06 -1.40
N ALA A 225 -6.03 -1.39 -2.28
CA ALA A 225 -5.11 -0.33 -1.90
C ALA A 225 -5.83 0.81 -1.17
N ALA A 226 -5.12 1.47 -0.28
CA ALA A 226 -5.62 2.65 0.42
C ALA A 226 -6.06 3.72 -0.59
N ARG A 227 -7.26 4.31 -0.38
CA ARG A 227 -7.80 5.38 -1.21
C ARG A 227 -7.54 6.73 -0.56
N ASN A 228 -7.36 7.75 -1.40
CA ASN A 228 -7.20 9.12 -0.92
C ASN A 228 -8.57 9.73 -0.57
N ILE A 229 -9.00 9.50 0.66
CA ILE A 229 -10.27 10.02 1.18
C ILE A 229 -10.25 11.55 1.25
N GLY A 230 -9.12 12.14 1.65
CA GLY A 230 -8.99 13.57 1.90
C GLY A 230 -9.19 14.44 0.65
N GLU A 231 -8.89 13.92 -0.53
CA GLU A 231 -8.98 14.67 -1.78
C GLU A 231 -10.40 15.19 -2.03
N ASN A 232 -11.41 14.36 -1.80
CA ASN A 232 -12.81 14.75 -2.03
C ASN A 232 -13.31 15.85 -1.08
N PHE A 233 -12.76 15.94 0.12
CA PHE A 233 -13.06 17.01 1.05
C PHE A 233 -12.30 18.31 0.71
N VAL A 234 -11.04 18.19 0.32
CA VAL A 234 -10.19 19.35 0.00
C VAL A 234 -10.62 20.02 -1.29
N ASN A 235 -11.02 19.26 -2.31
CA ASN A 235 -11.50 19.80 -3.59
C ASN A 235 -12.98 20.24 -3.56
N GLY A 236 -13.69 20.04 -2.42
CA GLY A 236 -15.08 20.44 -2.23
C GLY A 236 -16.11 19.49 -2.84
N THR A 237 -15.71 18.34 -3.37
CA THR A 237 -16.68 17.32 -3.87
C THR A 237 -17.59 16.82 -2.76
N TRP A 238 -17.04 16.64 -1.56
CA TRP A 238 -17.82 16.37 -0.35
C TRP A 238 -17.80 17.57 0.57
N THR A 239 -18.98 18.07 0.83
CA THR A 239 -19.15 19.32 1.57
C THR A 239 -19.11 19.12 3.08
N PRO A 240 -18.87 20.17 3.87
CA PRO A 240 -18.80 20.04 5.33
C PRO A 240 -20.08 19.49 6.00
N ASN A 241 -21.24 19.58 5.36
CA ASN A 241 -22.50 19.01 5.88
C ASN A 241 -22.70 17.53 5.52
N TYR A 242 -21.80 16.93 4.75
CA TYR A 242 -21.88 15.51 4.44
C TYR A 242 -21.58 14.68 5.69
N ASP A 243 -22.51 13.78 6.05
CA ASP A 243 -22.37 12.81 7.14
C ASP A 243 -22.04 11.43 6.58
N PRO A 244 -20.76 11.01 6.62
CA PRO A 244 -20.33 9.72 6.07
C PRO A 244 -20.95 8.53 6.80
N GLN A 245 -21.17 8.62 8.11
CA GLN A 245 -21.74 7.54 8.91
C GLN A 245 -23.20 7.28 8.52
N TYR A 246 -23.97 8.36 8.37
CA TYR A 246 -25.35 8.30 7.95
C TYR A 246 -25.50 7.73 6.53
N PHE A 247 -24.61 8.12 5.60
CA PHE A 247 -24.66 7.70 4.20
C PHE A 247 -23.86 6.44 3.87
N ARG A 248 -23.15 5.85 4.83
CA ARG A 248 -22.24 4.70 4.63
C ARG A 248 -22.87 3.54 3.84
N ASN A 249 -24.15 3.25 4.08
CA ASN A 249 -24.88 2.15 3.46
C ASN A 249 -25.96 2.59 2.46
N LYS A 250 -25.99 3.89 2.11
CA LYS A 250 -27.01 4.50 1.25
C LYS A 250 -26.42 4.78 -0.15
N TYR A 251 -26.05 3.75 -0.85
CA TYR A 251 -25.41 3.88 -2.16
C TYR A 251 -25.96 2.91 -3.21
N LEU A 252 -26.78 1.92 -2.82
CA LEU A 252 -27.32 0.94 -3.74
C LEU A 252 -28.65 1.46 -4.32
N GLY A 253 -28.78 1.34 -5.64
CA GLY A 253 -30.02 1.49 -6.36
C GLY A 253 -30.85 0.19 -6.38
N GLU A 254 -32.08 0.30 -6.88
CA GLU A 254 -33.01 -0.84 -6.96
C GLU A 254 -32.47 -2.01 -7.80
N HIS A 255 -31.61 -1.74 -8.75
CA HIS A 255 -30.98 -2.75 -9.62
C HIS A 255 -29.66 -3.32 -9.09
N GLY A 256 -29.28 -2.99 -7.84
CA GLY A 256 -28.07 -3.51 -7.18
C GLY A 256 -26.76 -2.84 -7.62
N GLY A 257 -26.81 -1.85 -8.49
CA GLY A 257 -25.69 -0.98 -8.85
C GLY A 257 -25.60 0.27 -7.97
N VAL A 258 -24.81 1.24 -8.38
CA VAL A 258 -24.77 2.56 -7.74
C VAL A 258 -26.11 3.26 -7.99
N ALA A 259 -26.70 3.81 -6.96
CA ALA A 259 -27.95 4.56 -7.07
C ALA A 259 -27.83 5.71 -8.07
N SER A 260 -28.83 5.91 -8.90
CA SER A 260 -28.85 6.93 -9.94
C SER A 260 -30.17 7.69 -10.00
N THR A 261 -30.05 9.00 -10.17
CA THR A 261 -31.19 9.88 -10.43
C THR A 261 -31.94 9.51 -11.70
N ASP A 262 -31.25 8.99 -12.73
CA ASP A 262 -31.85 8.64 -14.01
C ASP A 262 -32.83 7.45 -13.87
N TYR A 263 -32.66 6.63 -12.84
CA TYR A 263 -33.56 5.51 -12.52
C TYR A 263 -34.55 5.83 -11.39
N GLY A 264 -34.52 7.06 -10.85
CA GLY A 264 -35.40 7.46 -9.77
C GLY A 264 -35.06 6.87 -8.40
N ASP A 265 -33.85 6.36 -8.24
CA ASP A 265 -33.40 5.82 -6.94
C ASP A 265 -33.36 6.90 -5.87
N ILE A 266 -33.87 6.61 -4.68
CA ILE A 266 -33.94 7.55 -3.55
C ILE A 266 -32.55 8.04 -3.08
N TYR A 267 -31.51 7.27 -3.32
CA TYR A 267 -30.12 7.62 -3.00
C TYR A 267 -29.35 8.18 -4.20
N GLY A 268 -30.05 8.47 -5.29
CA GLY A 268 -29.40 8.95 -6.54
C GLY A 268 -28.63 10.27 -6.38
N ASN A 269 -29.03 11.11 -5.43
CA ASN A 269 -28.39 12.39 -5.17
C ASN A 269 -27.34 12.36 -4.03
N VAL A 270 -27.12 11.21 -3.37
CA VAL A 270 -26.24 11.10 -2.22
C VAL A 270 -24.78 11.29 -2.63
N PRO A 271 -24.06 12.27 -2.06
CA PRO A 271 -22.63 12.41 -2.24
C PRO A 271 -21.87 11.18 -1.74
N GLY A 272 -20.76 10.83 -2.36
CA GLY A 272 -19.93 9.70 -1.92
C GLY A 272 -20.51 8.31 -2.20
N LYS A 273 -21.70 8.18 -2.81
CA LYS A 273 -22.30 6.88 -3.15
C LYS A 273 -21.38 5.99 -3.98
N THR A 274 -20.73 6.54 -4.98
CA THR A 274 -19.76 5.81 -5.82
C THR A 274 -18.56 5.33 -5.00
N TYR A 275 -18.03 6.18 -4.13
CA TYR A 275 -16.92 5.82 -3.23
C TYR A 275 -17.28 4.61 -2.34
N TRP A 276 -18.45 4.64 -1.67
CA TRP A 276 -18.88 3.56 -0.81
C TRP A 276 -19.20 2.27 -1.58
N PHE A 277 -19.80 2.41 -2.76
CA PHE A 277 -20.01 1.28 -3.65
C PHE A 277 -18.70 0.61 -4.04
N GLU A 278 -17.72 1.38 -4.45
CA GLU A 278 -16.41 0.86 -4.83
C GLU A 278 -15.66 0.23 -3.64
N ILE A 279 -15.74 0.84 -2.45
CA ILE A 279 -15.15 0.25 -1.22
C ILE A 279 -15.73 -1.12 -0.94
N ASP A 280 -17.04 -1.32 -1.12
CA ASP A 280 -17.71 -2.56 -0.74
C ASP A 280 -17.78 -3.59 -1.87
N LYS A 281 -17.79 -3.16 -3.12
CA LYS A 281 -18.04 -4.02 -4.28
C LYS A 281 -16.83 -4.26 -5.17
N TYR A 282 -15.77 -3.47 -5.02
CA TYR A 282 -14.52 -3.73 -5.73
C TYR A 282 -13.62 -4.62 -4.89
N ASP A 283 -13.03 -5.61 -5.53
CA ASP A 283 -12.12 -6.56 -4.88
C ASP A 283 -10.83 -6.68 -5.69
N TYR A 284 -9.82 -5.96 -5.25
CA TYR A 284 -8.49 -5.99 -5.85
C TYR A 284 -7.57 -6.81 -4.95
N ARG A 285 -7.27 -8.03 -5.37
CA ARG A 285 -6.37 -8.92 -4.65
C ARG A 285 -5.06 -9.05 -5.39
N GLN A 286 -3.99 -8.96 -4.66
CA GLN A 286 -2.67 -9.29 -5.17
C GLN A 286 -2.08 -10.41 -4.30
N LYS A 287 -1.50 -11.42 -4.93
CA LYS A 287 -0.72 -12.45 -4.27
C LYS A 287 0.72 -12.32 -4.75
N GLU A 288 1.62 -12.07 -3.83
CA GLU A 288 3.03 -11.87 -4.10
C GLU A 288 3.84 -12.95 -3.38
N THR A 289 4.57 -13.73 -4.16
CA THR A 289 5.48 -14.76 -3.65
C THR A 289 6.90 -14.37 -4.00
N VAL A 290 7.77 -14.34 -3.00
CA VAL A 290 9.17 -13.97 -3.18
C VAL A 290 10.04 -15.04 -2.57
N VAL A 291 11.04 -15.50 -3.34
CA VAL A 291 12.05 -16.48 -2.90
C VAL A 291 13.43 -15.90 -3.15
N ARG A 292 14.26 -15.87 -2.10
CA ARG A 292 15.61 -15.30 -2.14
C ARG A 292 16.62 -16.32 -1.58
N PRO A 293 17.10 -17.27 -2.37
CA PRO A 293 18.24 -18.08 -2.01
C PRO A 293 19.52 -17.26 -2.11
N THR A 294 20.45 -17.49 -1.17
CA THR A 294 21.81 -16.93 -1.20
C THR A 294 22.82 -18.00 -0.87
N PHE A 295 23.99 -17.91 -1.46
CA PHE A 295 25.13 -18.76 -1.17
C PHE A 295 26.39 -17.91 -1.14
N GLU A 296 27.23 -18.12 -0.12
CA GLU A 296 28.47 -17.37 0.07
C GLU A 296 29.60 -18.32 0.44
N VAL A 297 30.79 -18.05 -0.10
CA VAL A 297 32.04 -18.68 0.27
C VAL A 297 33.00 -17.59 0.66
N ASN A 298 33.51 -17.63 1.88
CA ASN A 298 34.53 -16.74 2.37
C ASN A 298 35.86 -17.49 2.51
N MET A 299 36.93 -16.96 1.94
CA MET A 299 38.26 -17.52 1.97
C MET A 299 39.26 -16.54 2.57
N LYS A 300 39.99 -16.99 3.59
CA LYS A 300 41.14 -16.31 4.14
C LYS A 300 42.39 -16.79 3.43
N ILE A 301 42.79 -16.11 2.34
CA ILE A 301 43.95 -16.54 1.53
C ILE A 301 45.26 -16.34 2.32
N THR A 302 45.35 -15.17 3.01
CA THR A 302 46.40 -14.83 3.96
C THR A 302 45.79 -14.02 5.09
N ASP A 303 46.57 -13.65 6.12
CA ASP A 303 46.09 -12.78 7.20
C ASP A 303 45.68 -11.38 6.73
N TRP A 304 46.20 -10.95 5.59
CA TRP A 304 45.95 -9.62 5.02
C TRP A 304 45.10 -9.63 3.75
N LEU A 305 44.83 -10.83 3.14
CA LEU A 305 44.07 -10.95 1.90
C LEU A 305 42.91 -11.95 2.10
N LYS A 306 41.71 -11.51 1.85
CA LYS A 306 40.48 -12.32 1.87
C LYS A 306 39.82 -12.28 0.51
N PHE A 307 39.16 -13.40 0.15
CA PHE A 307 38.30 -13.48 -1.01
C PHE A 307 36.91 -13.93 -0.56
N LYS A 308 35.88 -13.30 -1.13
CA LYS A 308 34.49 -13.72 -0.97
C LYS A 308 33.89 -13.96 -2.34
N ALA A 309 33.25 -15.12 -2.54
CA ALA A 309 32.37 -15.39 -3.65
C ALA A 309 30.92 -15.41 -3.13
N ASP A 310 30.01 -14.83 -3.88
CA ASP A 310 28.59 -14.80 -3.54
C ASP A 310 27.71 -15.07 -4.78
N ALA A 311 26.62 -15.79 -4.55
CA ALA A 311 25.56 -16.03 -5.51
C ALA A 311 24.22 -15.76 -4.83
N ASN A 312 23.36 -15.01 -5.47
CA ASN A 312 22.00 -14.78 -5.01
C ASN A 312 21.02 -14.70 -6.17
N MET A 313 19.79 -15.05 -5.87
CA MET A 313 18.67 -14.91 -6.78
C MET A 313 17.52 -14.24 -6.01
N ASN A 314 16.79 -13.34 -6.67
CA ASN A 314 15.51 -12.86 -6.22
C ASN A 314 14.45 -13.27 -7.25
N TYR A 315 13.57 -14.16 -6.86
CA TYR A 315 12.45 -14.59 -7.68
C TYR A 315 11.17 -14.00 -7.12
N TYR A 316 10.50 -13.19 -7.94
CA TYR A 316 9.23 -12.54 -7.63
C TYR A 316 8.16 -13.11 -8.54
N TYR A 317 7.09 -13.59 -7.95
CA TYR A 317 5.88 -14.01 -8.63
C TYR A 317 4.70 -13.24 -8.08
N ASN A 318 4.15 -12.34 -8.87
CA ASN A 318 2.99 -11.54 -8.53
C ASN A 318 1.83 -11.92 -9.43
N ARG A 319 0.68 -12.18 -8.82
CA ARG A 319 -0.58 -12.35 -9.51
C ARG A 319 -1.61 -11.43 -8.86
N GLY A 320 -2.38 -10.74 -9.70
CA GLY A 320 -3.49 -9.91 -9.27
C GLY A 320 -4.79 -10.35 -9.92
N ASP A 321 -5.85 -10.22 -9.14
CA ASP A 321 -7.24 -10.39 -9.54
C ASP A 321 -7.96 -9.09 -9.20
N ASN A 322 -8.40 -8.34 -10.21
CA ASN A 322 -9.14 -7.11 -10.03
C ASN A 322 -10.58 -7.34 -10.45
N LYS A 323 -11.50 -7.22 -9.50
CA LYS A 323 -12.94 -7.33 -9.69
C LYS A 323 -13.61 -5.99 -9.40
N GLU A 324 -14.31 -5.47 -10.39
CA GLU A 324 -15.16 -4.29 -10.24
C GLU A 324 -16.58 -4.71 -10.59
N LEU A 325 -17.48 -4.62 -9.64
CA LEU A 325 -18.88 -4.85 -9.93
C LEU A 325 -19.40 -3.68 -10.77
N GLY A 326 -20.14 -3.98 -11.82
CA GLY A 326 -20.74 -2.95 -12.68
C GLY A 326 -21.70 -2.04 -11.91
N THR A 327 -21.79 -0.80 -12.36
CA THR A 327 -22.62 0.22 -11.72
C THR A 327 -24.12 -0.03 -11.89
N GLY A 328 -24.51 -1.00 -12.72
CA GLY A 328 -25.91 -1.35 -13.01
C GLY A 328 -26.53 -0.52 -14.13
N TYR A 329 -25.78 0.41 -14.71
CA TYR A 329 -26.25 1.15 -15.89
C TYR A 329 -26.14 0.30 -17.16
N ALA A 330 -26.97 0.62 -18.15
CA ALA A 330 -26.86 0.02 -19.48
C ALA A 330 -25.43 0.20 -20.03
N ASN A 331 -24.78 -0.90 -20.38
CA ASN A 331 -23.40 -1.01 -20.86
C ASN A 331 -22.28 -0.96 -19.81
N ASP A 332 -22.58 -0.91 -18.51
CA ASP A 332 -21.59 -1.08 -17.47
C ASP A 332 -21.77 -2.44 -16.77
N GLY A 333 -21.26 -3.48 -17.40
CA GLY A 333 -21.26 -4.86 -16.86
C GLY A 333 -20.15 -5.12 -15.84
N GLY A 334 -19.43 -4.09 -15.41
CA GLY A 334 -18.27 -4.23 -14.53
C GLY A 334 -17.00 -4.66 -15.26
N TYR A 335 -15.97 -4.95 -14.49
CA TYR A 335 -14.65 -5.23 -15.01
C TYR A 335 -13.96 -6.34 -14.23
N TYR A 336 -13.38 -7.29 -14.94
CA TYR A 336 -12.54 -8.31 -14.35
C TYR A 336 -11.20 -8.39 -15.07
N LYS A 337 -10.12 -8.32 -14.32
CA LYS A 337 -8.76 -8.42 -14.85
C LYS A 337 -7.95 -9.38 -14.01
N ILE A 338 -7.30 -10.32 -14.69
CA ILE A 338 -6.21 -11.13 -14.12
C ILE A 338 -4.91 -10.62 -14.74
N TRP A 339 -3.90 -10.43 -13.90
CA TRP A 339 -2.57 -10.10 -14.36
C TRP A 339 -1.53 -10.91 -13.58
N GLN A 340 -0.42 -11.18 -14.23
CA GLN A 340 0.73 -11.84 -13.62
C GLN A 340 1.99 -11.13 -14.05
N ASN A 341 2.91 -10.99 -13.10
CA ASN A 341 4.25 -10.45 -13.30
C ASN A 341 5.24 -11.37 -12.59
N THR A 342 6.17 -11.92 -13.36
CA THR A 342 7.28 -12.70 -12.84
C THR A 342 8.57 -11.95 -13.12
N LYS A 343 9.39 -11.76 -12.09
CA LYS A 343 10.69 -11.10 -12.20
C LYS A 343 11.74 -11.98 -11.54
N GLU A 344 12.79 -12.27 -12.26
CA GLU A 344 13.95 -12.97 -11.78
C GLU A 344 15.17 -12.07 -11.86
N GLN A 345 15.93 -12.00 -10.77
CA GLN A 345 17.17 -11.25 -10.69
C GLN A 345 18.25 -12.19 -10.12
N THR A 346 19.27 -12.46 -10.90
CA THR A 346 20.37 -13.32 -10.49
C THR A 346 21.66 -12.52 -10.43
N THR A 347 22.42 -12.72 -9.38
CA THR A 347 23.70 -12.07 -9.17
C THR A 347 24.75 -13.11 -8.79
N PHE A 348 25.90 -13.04 -9.46
CA PHE A 348 27.10 -13.75 -9.07
C PHE A 348 28.21 -12.73 -8.84
N GLY A 349 28.86 -12.78 -7.70
CA GLY A 349 29.90 -11.83 -7.35
C GLY A 349 31.15 -12.46 -6.78
N GLY A 350 32.24 -11.71 -6.89
CA GLY A 350 33.47 -12.05 -6.22
C GLY A 350 34.17 -10.76 -5.75
N SER A 351 34.72 -10.78 -4.56
CA SER A 351 35.41 -9.64 -4.02
C SER A 351 36.69 -10.02 -3.31
N PHE A 352 37.75 -9.28 -3.58
CA PHE A 352 38.98 -9.30 -2.81
C PHE A 352 38.99 -8.14 -1.84
N THR A 353 39.37 -8.40 -0.60
CA THR A 353 39.61 -7.36 0.42
C THR A 353 41.00 -7.57 0.97
N TRP A 354 41.79 -6.50 1.02
CA TRP A 354 43.13 -6.53 1.57
C TRP A 354 43.35 -5.42 2.57
N ASN A 355 44.12 -5.73 3.60
CA ASN A 355 44.55 -4.78 4.60
C ASN A 355 45.91 -5.22 5.15
N LYS A 356 46.91 -4.40 5.01
CA LYS A 356 48.26 -4.71 5.47
C LYS A 356 48.94 -3.47 6.03
N THR A 357 49.53 -3.61 7.20
CA THR A 357 50.42 -2.59 7.78
C THR A 357 51.86 -2.99 7.50
N ILE A 358 52.62 -2.10 6.88
CA ILE A 358 54.02 -2.27 6.58
C ILE A 358 54.73 -1.08 7.26
N LYS A 359 55.43 -1.35 8.38
CA LYS A 359 56.02 -0.32 9.25
C LYS A 359 54.90 0.67 9.68
N ASP A 360 55.02 1.93 9.33
CA ASP A 360 54.11 3.01 9.68
C ASP A 360 52.99 3.24 8.63
N TYR A 361 52.98 2.44 7.57
CA TYR A 361 52.00 2.61 6.46
C TYR A 361 50.94 1.53 6.51
N TYR A 362 49.65 2.00 6.49
CA TYR A 362 48.51 1.14 6.32
C TYR A 362 48.04 1.16 4.85
N ILE A 363 47.98 0.00 4.21
CA ILE A 363 47.49 -0.18 2.85
C ILE A 363 46.24 -1.08 2.92
N GLY A 364 45.07 -0.54 2.58
CA GLY A 364 43.83 -1.27 2.56
C GLY A 364 42.98 -0.93 1.35
N GLY A 365 42.19 -1.88 0.90
CA GLY A 365 41.31 -1.69 -0.24
C GLY A 365 40.46 -2.90 -0.52
N PHE A 366 39.60 -2.80 -1.52
CA PHE A 366 38.80 -3.90 -2.05
C PHE A 366 38.69 -3.79 -3.57
N ALA A 367 38.44 -4.92 -4.22
CA ALA A 367 38.04 -5.02 -5.61
C ALA A 367 36.88 -6.00 -5.71
N ARG A 368 35.80 -5.62 -6.43
CA ARG A 368 34.63 -6.47 -6.66
C ARG A 368 34.36 -6.60 -8.15
N PHE A 369 34.05 -7.80 -8.59
CA PHE A 369 33.44 -8.06 -9.88
C PHE A 369 32.06 -8.65 -9.64
N GLU A 370 31.13 -8.36 -10.53
CA GLU A 370 29.76 -8.80 -10.41
C GLU A 370 29.13 -9.05 -11.78
N TYR A 371 28.46 -10.17 -11.93
CA TYR A 371 27.54 -10.45 -13.01
C TYR A 371 26.12 -10.31 -12.50
N TYR A 372 25.31 -9.51 -13.16
CA TYR A 372 23.92 -9.29 -12.84
C TYR A 372 23.04 -9.52 -14.06
N ASN A 373 22.01 -10.33 -13.91
CA ASN A 373 21.00 -10.56 -14.91
C ASN A 373 19.60 -10.34 -14.33
N THR A 374 18.69 -9.79 -15.14
CA THR A 374 17.29 -9.67 -14.77
C THR A 374 16.42 -10.04 -15.97
N SER A 375 15.40 -10.83 -15.71
CA SER A 375 14.34 -11.15 -16.65
C SER A 375 12.98 -10.79 -16.06
N ARG A 376 12.06 -10.35 -16.89
CA ARG A 376 10.70 -10.01 -16.50
C ARG A 376 9.74 -10.54 -17.54
N TYR A 377 8.69 -11.16 -17.05
CA TYR A 377 7.57 -11.62 -17.87
C TYR A 377 6.27 -11.12 -17.28
N GLU A 378 5.44 -10.52 -18.12
CA GLU A 378 4.14 -9.97 -17.74
C GLU A 378 3.08 -10.39 -18.73
N TYR A 379 1.92 -10.73 -18.21
CA TYR A 379 0.72 -10.83 -19.01
C TYR A 379 -0.49 -10.33 -18.25
N SER A 380 -1.51 -9.90 -18.97
CA SER A 380 -2.81 -9.57 -18.39
C SER A 380 -3.92 -9.97 -19.37
N VAL A 381 -5.04 -10.35 -18.78
CA VAL A 381 -6.30 -10.63 -19.49
C VAL A 381 -7.40 -9.89 -18.76
N ASN A 382 -8.26 -9.23 -19.49
CA ASN A 382 -9.40 -8.50 -18.94
C ASN A 382 -10.66 -8.74 -19.77
N THR A 383 -11.80 -8.53 -19.14
CA THR A 383 -13.09 -8.54 -19.85
C THR A 383 -13.15 -7.40 -20.86
N ASP A 384 -13.76 -7.66 -21.99
CA ASP A 384 -14.14 -6.69 -22.99
C ASP A 384 -15.67 -6.62 -23.05
N GLY A 385 -16.24 -5.41 -22.97
CA GLY A 385 -17.70 -5.23 -22.93
C GLY A 385 -18.38 -5.60 -21.61
N GLY A 386 -17.59 -5.77 -20.53
CA GLY A 386 -18.12 -6.04 -19.19
C GLY A 386 -18.29 -7.53 -18.84
N MET A 387 -18.86 -7.80 -17.69
CA MET A 387 -19.16 -9.16 -17.20
C MET A 387 -20.62 -9.52 -17.52
N VAL A 388 -20.85 -10.69 -18.11
CA VAL A 388 -22.21 -11.17 -18.46
C VAL A 388 -23.02 -11.48 -17.21
N VAL A 389 -22.38 -11.93 -16.13
CA VAL A 389 -23.00 -12.19 -14.83
C VAL A 389 -22.20 -11.46 -13.75
N PRO A 390 -22.65 -10.28 -13.32
CA PRO A 390 -22.00 -9.54 -12.23
C PRO A 390 -21.98 -10.37 -10.94
N GLY A 391 -20.81 -10.50 -10.34
CA GLY A 391 -20.70 -11.14 -9.02
C GLY A 391 -20.36 -12.64 -9.00
N GLN A 392 -20.16 -13.30 -10.13
CA GLN A 392 -19.63 -14.68 -10.19
C GLN A 392 -18.14 -14.73 -10.54
#